data_7006eb0f26f9e63a44429cbb8a832d0d
#
_entry.id   7006eb0f26f9e63a44429cbb8a832d0d
#
_cell.length_a   1.000
_cell.length_b   1.000
_cell.length_c   1.000
_cell.angle_alpha   90.00
_cell.angle_beta   90.00
_cell.angle_gamma   90.00
#
_symmetry.space_group_name_H-M   'P 1'
#
loop_
_entity.id
_entity.type
_entity.pdbx_description
1 polymer ?
#
loop_
_entity_poly.entity_id
_entity_poly.type
_entity_poly.pdbx_seq_one_letter_code
_entity_poly.pdbx_strand_id
1 'polypeptide(L)'
;RDTELAERLVRQHSLDLVMPNGCVFVKNGEIVARGANGSDYHNTNECERVKRGIPTGQGYELCEGCHPKNHGEPKAIASATAAGTDLTGADVYLWGHWWCCEPCWNAMINVGINQAILLKDSEILFNKEAEGNIVGSQLTYKYK
;
A
#
# COMPACT_ATOMS: atom_id res chain seq x y z
N ARG A 1 -6.44 3.61 15.33
CA ARG A 1 -7.08 2.30 15.37
C ARG A 1 -7.18 1.65 13.98
N ASP A 2 -7.72 2.37 13.00
CA ASP A 2 -7.90 1.80 11.67
C ASP A 2 -6.59 1.66 10.91
N THR A 3 -5.57 2.46 11.23
CA THR A 3 -4.21 2.26 10.73
C THR A 3 -3.60 0.98 11.32
N GLU A 4 -3.98 0.58 12.54
CA GLU A 4 -3.57 -0.69 13.14
C GLU A 4 -4.17 -1.87 12.38
N LEU A 5 -5.39 -1.73 11.88
CA LEU A 5 -6.02 -2.76 11.05
C LEU A 5 -5.28 -2.90 9.71
N ALA A 6 -4.86 -1.79 9.12
CA ALA A 6 -4.06 -1.81 7.90
C ALA A 6 -2.71 -2.49 8.16
N GLU A 7 -2.06 -2.18 9.27
CA GLU A 7 -0.81 -2.81 9.66
C GLU A 7 -0.98 -4.33 9.81
N ARG A 8 -2.03 -4.76 10.49
CA ARG A 8 -2.30 -6.19 10.70
C ARG A 8 -2.51 -6.91 9.38
N LEU A 9 -3.26 -6.31 8.48
CA LEU A 9 -3.49 -6.84 7.14
C LEU A 9 -2.16 -7.01 6.39
N VAL A 10 -1.30 -6.00 6.44
CA VAL A 10 -0.01 -6.04 5.76
C VAL A 10 0.86 -7.15 6.31
N ARG A 11 0.95 -7.28 7.63
CA ARG A 11 1.78 -8.32 8.26
C ARG A 11 1.32 -9.73 7.90
N GLN A 12 0.03 -9.91 7.65
CA GLN A 12 -0.54 -11.23 7.32
C GLN A 12 -0.50 -11.54 5.82
N HIS A 13 -0.64 -10.54 4.96
CA HIS A 13 -0.97 -10.75 3.56
C HIS A 13 -0.04 -10.08 2.54
N SER A 14 0.85 -9.17 2.96
CA SER A 14 1.76 -8.57 1.99
C SER A 14 2.78 -9.58 1.50
N LEU A 15 2.98 -9.60 0.19
CA LEU A 15 3.99 -10.43 -0.45
C LEU A 15 5.29 -9.66 -0.70
N ASP A 16 5.33 -8.37 -0.35
CA ASP A 16 6.53 -7.55 -0.47
C ASP A 16 7.30 -7.57 0.85
N LEU A 17 8.47 -8.18 0.84
CA LEU A 17 9.29 -8.32 2.06
C LEU A 17 10.18 -7.11 2.33
N VAL A 18 10.31 -6.20 1.37
CA VAL A 18 11.18 -5.02 1.49
C VAL A 18 10.39 -3.80 1.95
N MET A 19 9.29 -3.50 1.28
CA MET A 19 8.43 -2.36 1.61
C MET A 19 6.97 -2.79 1.70
N PRO A 20 6.63 -3.63 2.69
CA PRO A 20 5.24 -4.07 2.85
C PRO A 20 4.35 -2.89 3.19
N ASN A 21 3.22 -2.79 2.51
CA ASN A 21 2.23 -1.75 2.78
C ASN A 21 0.83 -2.25 2.44
N GLY A 22 -0.15 -1.51 2.88
CA GLY A 22 -1.53 -1.84 2.60
C GLY A 22 -2.49 -0.79 3.12
N CYS A 23 -3.77 -1.04 2.90
CA CYS A 23 -4.82 -0.09 3.24
C CYS A 23 -6.11 -0.79 3.64
N VAL A 24 -6.92 -0.07 4.41
CA VAL A 24 -8.32 -0.41 4.63
C VAL A 24 -9.19 0.78 4.26
N PHE A 25 -10.31 0.51 3.60
CA PHE A 25 -11.32 1.50 3.26
C PHE A 25 -12.43 1.38 4.28
N VAL A 26 -12.77 2.48 4.95
CA VAL A 26 -13.79 2.51 6.00
C VAL A 26 -14.90 3.45 5.59
N LYS A 27 -16.14 3.00 5.68
CA LYS A 27 -17.33 3.79 5.35
C LYS A 27 -18.38 3.55 6.43
N ASN A 28 -18.87 4.64 7.04
CA ASN A 28 -19.85 4.57 8.12
C ASN A 28 -19.41 3.67 9.29
N GLY A 29 -18.11 3.73 9.61
CA GLY A 29 -17.55 2.94 10.72
C GLY A 29 -17.26 1.47 10.39
N GLU A 30 -17.50 1.04 9.16
CA GLU A 30 -17.30 -0.35 8.75
C GLU A 30 -16.19 -0.46 7.70
N ILE A 31 -15.37 -1.49 7.78
CA ILE A 31 -14.37 -1.81 6.77
C ILE A 31 -15.09 -2.37 5.55
N VAL A 32 -14.99 -1.68 4.42
CA VAL A 32 -15.67 -2.06 3.17
C VAL A 32 -14.73 -2.61 2.10
N ALA A 33 -13.42 -2.39 2.26
CA ALA A 33 -12.41 -2.97 1.36
C ALA A 33 -11.06 -2.96 2.05
N ARG A 34 -10.16 -3.82 1.60
CA ARG A 34 -8.79 -3.90 2.11
C ARG A 34 -7.88 -4.49 1.05
N GLY A 35 -6.60 -4.11 1.10
CA GLY A 35 -5.61 -4.65 0.19
C GLY A 35 -4.20 -4.50 0.74
N ALA A 36 -3.36 -5.51 0.51
CA ALA A 36 -1.95 -5.48 0.83
C ALA A 36 -1.16 -5.60 -0.47
N ASN A 37 0.02 -4.97 -0.53
CA ASN A 37 0.81 -4.93 -1.74
C ASN A 37 1.57 -6.23 -2.01
N GLY A 38 2.12 -6.31 -3.23
CA GLY A 38 3.03 -7.36 -3.60
C GLY A 38 2.41 -8.43 -4.50
N SER A 39 3.29 -9.26 -5.01
CA SER A 39 2.95 -10.43 -5.81
C SER A 39 4.07 -11.45 -5.61
N ASP A 40 3.90 -12.65 -6.13
CA ASP A 40 4.93 -13.68 -6.07
C ASP A 40 5.92 -13.59 -7.23
N TYR A 41 5.79 -12.60 -8.10
CA TYR A 41 6.64 -12.43 -9.29
C TYR A 41 8.13 -12.44 -8.95
N HIS A 42 8.54 -11.67 -7.94
CA HIS A 42 9.95 -11.55 -7.56
C HIS A 42 10.51 -12.79 -6.85
N ASN A 43 9.69 -13.77 -6.53
CA ASN A 43 10.17 -15.03 -5.96
C ASN A 43 10.97 -15.84 -6.97
N THR A 44 10.66 -15.69 -8.27
CA THR A 44 11.30 -16.43 -9.36
C THR A 44 11.82 -15.54 -10.49
N ASN A 45 11.61 -14.22 -10.41
CA ASN A 45 11.99 -13.28 -11.46
C ASN A 45 12.71 -12.08 -10.85
N GLU A 46 13.71 -11.57 -11.57
CA GLU A 46 14.39 -10.34 -11.17
C GLU A 46 13.48 -9.13 -11.33
N CYS A 47 13.70 -8.12 -10.47
CA CYS A 47 12.99 -6.86 -10.60
C CYS A 47 13.56 -6.05 -11.77
N GLU A 48 12.75 -5.81 -12.78
CA GLU A 48 13.16 -5.07 -13.97
C GLU A 48 13.61 -3.66 -13.64
N ARG A 49 12.97 -3.02 -12.65
CA ARG A 49 13.35 -1.68 -12.21
C ARG A 49 14.74 -1.66 -11.57
N VAL A 50 15.06 -2.65 -10.75
CA VAL A 50 16.39 -2.77 -10.14
C VAL A 50 17.44 -3.00 -11.23
N LYS A 51 17.17 -3.86 -12.18
CA LYS A 51 18.06 -4.12 -13.32
C LYS A 51 18.38 -2.86 -14.12
N ARG A 52 17.40 -1.95 -14.25
CA ARG A 52 17.54 -0.70 -15.00
C ARG A 52 17.98 0.47 -14.14
N GLY A 53 18.21 0.27 -12.83
CA GLY A 53 18.61 1.32 -11.92
C GLY A 53 17.54 2.39 -11.67
N ILE A 54 16.27 2.02 -11.79
CA ILE A 54 15.15 2.96 -11.62
C ILE A 54 14.85 3.14 -10.13
N PRO A 55 14.80 4.39 -9.61
CA PRO A 55 14.55 4.62 -8.19
C PRO A 55 13.12 4.32 -7.78
N THR A 56 12.92 4.11 -6.49
CA THR A 56 11.60 3.93 -5.88
C THR A 56 10.68 5.10 -6.24
N GLY A 57 9.44 4.79 -6.55
CA GLY A 57 8.43 5.77 -6.93
C GLY A 57 8.32 6.01 -8.43
N GLN A 58 9.20 5.41 -9.23
CA GLN A 58 9.22 5.62 -10.67
C GLN A 58 9.20 4.30 -11.43
N GLY A 59 8.56 4.33 -12.60
CA GLY A 59 8.61 3.22 -13.55
C GLY A 59 8.02 1.91 -13.08
N TYR A 60 7.05 1.92 -12.18
CA TYR A 60 6.44 0.69 -11.65
C TYR A 60 5.83 -0.17 -12.76
N GLU A 61 5.32 0.44 -13.81
CA GLU A 61 4.73 -0.26 -14.95
C GLU A 61 5.74 -1.07 -15.77
N LEU A 62 7.04 -0.82 -15.58
CA LEU A 62 8.10 -1.52 -16.29
C LEU A 62 8.42 -2.89 -15.71
N CYS A 63 7.94 -3.19 -14.52
CA CYS A 63 8.15 -4.47 -13.86
C CYS A 63 6.80 -5.11 -13.53
N GLU A 64 6.61 -6.38 -13.92
CA GLU A 64 5.35 -7.08 -13.63
C GLU A 64 5.07 -7.15 -12.12
N GLY A 65 6.10 -7.41 -11.31
CA GLY A 65 5.94 -7.50 -9.86
C GLY A 65 5.70 -6.16 -9.17
N CYS A 66 6.26 -5.08 -9.73
CA CYS A 66 6.11 -3.72 -9.18
C CYS A 66 4.90 -2.98 -9.77
N HIS A 67 4.25 -3.56 -10.79
CA HIS A 67 3.13 -2.90 -11.48
C HIS A 67 2.10 -2.38 -10.46
N PRO A 68 1.53 -1.18 -10.69
CA PRO A 68 0.55 -0.62 -9.75
C PRO A 68 -0.63 -1.54 -9.43
N LYS A 69 -1.01 -2.45 -10.33
CA LYS A 69 -2.06 -3.44 -10.05
C LYS A 69 -1.77 -4.31 -8.82
N ASN A 70 -0.50 -4.42 -8.41
CA ASN A 70 -0.06 -5.19 -7.25
C ASN A 70 0.06 -4.36 -5.99
N HIS A 71 -0.22 -3.06 -6.05
CA HIS A 71 -0.25 -2.19 -4.89
C HIS A 71 -1.54 -2.39 -4.08
N GLY A 72 -1.50 -2.04 -2.79
CA GLY A 72 -2.62 -2.29 -1.89
C GLY A 72 -3.92 -1.60 -2.30
N GLU A 73 -3.84 -0.31 -2.68
CA GLU A 73 -5.03 0.47 -3.01
C GLU A 73 -5.74 -0.07 -4.27
N PRO A 74 -5.07 -0.28 -5.40
CA PRO A 74 -5.71 -0.88 -6.57
C PRO A 74 -6.25 -2.29 -6.32
N LYS A 75 -5.57 -3.10 -5.51
CA LYS A 75 -6.08 -4.43 -5.14
C LYS A 75 -7.37 -4.34 -4.35
N ALA A 76 -7.44 -3.43 -3.37
CA ALA A 76 -8.65 -3.21 -2.57
C ALA A 76 -9.80 -2.76 -3.45
N ILE A 77 -9.54 -1.82 -4.38
CA ILE A 77 -10.54 -1.30 -5.30
C ILE A 77 -11.04 -2.40 -6.23
N ALA A 78 -10.15 -3.21 -6.79
CA ALA A 78 -10.52 -4.32 -7.67
C ALA A 78 -11.41 -5.33 -6.94
N SER A 79 -11.07 -5.66 -5.70
CA SER A 79 -11.86 -6.57 -4.88
C SER A 79 -13.25 -6.01 -4.59
N ALA A 80 -13.33 -4.72 -4.23
CA ALA A 80 -14.61 -4.05 -3.98
C ALA A 80 -15.46 -4.00 -5.25
N THR A 81 -14.86 -3.69 -6.39
CA THR A 81 -15.56 -3.65 -7.68
C THR A 81 -16.14 -5.01 -8.02
N ALA A 82 -15.36 -6.08 -7.84
CA ALA A 82 -15.82 -7.43 -8.10
C ALA A 82 -16.99 -7.83 -7.19
N ALA A 83 -17.03 -7.31 -5.96
CA ALA A 83 -18.10 -7.57 -4.99
C ALA A 83 -19.29 -6.62 -5.13
N GLY A 84 -19.22 -5.63 -6.02
CA GLY A 84 -20.28 -4.63 -6.17
C GLY A 84 -20.33 -3.61 -5.05
N THR A 85 -19.23 -3.43 -4.32
CA THR A 85 -19.17 -2.49 -3.18
C THR A 85 -18.89 -1.06 -3.66
N ASP A 86 -19.70 -0.10 -3.21
CA ASP A 86 -19.52 1.31 -3.50
C ASP A 86 -18.55 1.94 -2.50
N LEU A 87 -17.45 2.49 -2.99
CA LEU A 87 -16.41 3.10 -2.15
C LEU A 87 -16.55 4.63 -2.04
N THR A 88 -17.57 5.23 -2.67
CA THR A 88 -17.76 6.68 -2.63
C THR A 88 -17.91 7.18 -1.20
N GLY A 89 -17.09 8.17 -0.83
CA GLY A 89 -17.12 8.76 0.51
C GLY A 89 -16.33 7.99 1.58
N ALA A 90 -15.69 6.89 1.22
CA ALA A 90 -14.90 6.11 2.17
C ALA A 90 -13.62 6.85 2.57
N ASP A 91 -13.18 6.61 3.80
CA ASP A 91 -11.86 7.02 4.28
C ASP A 91 -10.89 5.87 4.08
N VAL A 92 -9.67 6.17 3.63
CA VAL A 92 -8.63 5.16 3.40
C VAL A 92 -7.55 5.32 4.45
N TYR A 93 -7.29 4.25 5.21
CA TYR A 93 -6.24 4.22 6.21
C TYR A 93 -5.06 3.41 5.67
N LEU A 94 -3.87 4.01 5.68
CA LEU A 94 -2.68 3.47 5.05
C LEU A 94 -1.62 3.09 6.10
N TRP A 95 -0.90 2.01 5.84
CA TRP A 95 0.25 1.62 6.65
C TRP A 95 1.37 1.12 5.74
N GLY A 96 2.58 1.50 6.07
CA GLY A 96 3.79 1.01 5.39
C GLY A 96 4.37 1.98 4.38
N HIS A 97 3.70 3.08 4.09
CA HIS A 97 4.24 4.16 3.26
C HIS A 97 3.67 5.51 3.72
N TRP A 98 4.32 6.58 3.29
CA TRP A 98 3.95 7.94 3.67
C TRP A 98 3.44 8.76 2.49
N TRP A 99 3.33 8.16 1.33
CA TRP A 99 2.78 8.75 0.11
C TRP A 99 2.21 7.65 -0.78
N CYS A 100 1.35 8.02 -1.71
CA CYS A 100 0.80 7.09 -2.69
C CYS A 100 1.40 7.40 -4.06
N CYS A 101 1.70 6.37 -4.84
CA CYS A 101 2.13 6.58 -6.22
C CYS A 101 0.95 7.17 -7.02
N GLU A 102 1.26 7.86 -8.12
CA GLU A 102 0.23 8.54 -8.91
C GLU A 102 -0.89 7.61 -9.39
N PRO A 103 -0.61 6.40 -9.91
CA PRO A 103 -1.70 5.49 -10.29
C PRO A 103 -2.60 5.09 -9.12
N CYS A 104 -2.03 4.87 -7.93
CA CYS A 104 -2.82 4.53 -6.73
C CYS A 104 -3.69 5.70 -6.31
N TRP A 105 -3.13 6.91 -6.32
CA TRP A 105 -3.85 8.12 -5.96
C TRP A 105 -5.01 8.38 -6.91
N ASN A 106 -4.75 8.26 -8.22
CA ASN A 106 -5.79 8.44 -9.24
C ASN A 106 -6.90 7.40 -9.12
N ALA A 107 -6.54 6.15 -8.81
CA ALA A 107 -7.53 5.08 -8.61
C ALA A 107 -8.45 5.41 -7.44
N MET A 108 -7.90 5.93 -6.33
CA MET A 108 -8.70 6.33 -5.18
C MET A 108 -9.60 7.52 -5.48
N ILE A 109 -9.09 8.53 -6.20
CA ILE A 109 -9.89 9.68 -6.62
C ILE A 109 -11.04 9.23 -7.49
N ASN A 110 -10.80 8.33 -8.43
CA ASN A 110 -11.81 7.85 -9.37
C ASN A 110 -12.97 7.11 -8.68
N VAL A 111 -12.73 6.48 -7.56
CA VAL A 111 -13.82 5.83 -6.80
C VAL A 111 -14.45 6.74 -5.75
N GLY A 112 -13.99 8.00 -5.66
CA GLY A 112 -14.65 9.04 -4.84
C GLY A 112 -14.36 8.95 -3.35
N ILE A 113 -13.14 8.61 -2.94
CA ILE A 113 -12.78 8.58 -1.51
C ILE A 113 -12.91 9.98 -0.89
N ASN A 114 -13.14 10.00 0.41
CA ASN A 114 -13.23 11.24 1.19
C ASN A 114 -11.85 11.75 1.57
N GLN A 115 -11.02 10.90 2.17
CA GLN A 115 -9.66 11.26 2.58
C GLN A 115 -8.79 10.02 2.75
N ALA A 116 -7.47 10.21 2.67
CA ALA A 116 -6.47 9.20 2.96
C ALA A 116 -5.77 9.58 4.26
N ILE A 117 -5.66 8.63 5.19
CA ILE A 117 -5.12 8.85 6.52
C ILE A 117 -3.88 7.98 6.70
N LEU A 118 -2.76 8.60 7.08
CA LEU A 118 -1.50 7.93 7.30
C LEU A 118 -1.28 7.69 8.79
N LEU A 119 -0.45 6.68 9.10
CA LEU A 119 0.00 6.47 10.46
C LEU A 119 0.80 7.70 10.93
N LYS A 120 0.67 8.07 12.20
CA LYS A 120 1.48 9.12 12.79
C LYS A 120 2.96 8.80 12.59
N ASP A 121 3.72 9.81 12.20
CA ASP A 121 5.16 9.72 11.91
C ASP A 121 5.51 8.84 10.70
N SER A 122 4.53 8.55 9.83
CA SER A 122 4.76 7.74 8.62
C SER A 122 5.83 8.35 7.71
N GLU A 123 5.95 9.69 7.65
CA GLU A 123 6.95 10.38 6.85
C GLU A 123 8.38 10.17 7.36
N ILE A 124 8.52 9.67 8.58
CA ILE A 124 9.80 9.28 9.16
C ILE A 124 9.99 7.77 9.08
N LEU A 125 9.02 7.01 9.56
CA LEU A 125 9.12 5.56 9.66
C LEU A 125 9.29 4.87 8.30
N PHE A 126 8.57 5.33 7.29
CA PHE A 126 8.53 4.67 5.99
C PHE A 126 9.30 5.40 4.89
N ASN A 127 10.06 6.42 5.25
CA ASN A 127 10.88 7.18 4.32
C ASN A 127 12.35 6.77 4.50
N LYS A 128 12.91 6.07 3.51
CA LYS A 128 14.28 5.57 3.60
C LYS A 128 15.34 6.68 3.70
N GLU A 129 14.99 7.92 3.36
CA GLU A 129 15.88 9.07 3.48
C GLU A 129 15.81 9.74 4.86
N ALA A 130 14.87 9.34 5.71
CA ALA A 130 14.70 9.94 7.03
C ALA A 130 15.51 9.19 8.09
N GLU A 131 16.08 9.94 9.03
CA GLU A 131 16.71 9.35 10.21
C GLU A 131 15.61 8.70 11.08
N GLY A 132 15.85 7.48 11.54
CA GLY A 132 14.86 6.75 12.34
C GLY A 132 13.88 5.92 11.53
N ASN A 133 14.08 5.78 10.21
CA ASN A 133 13.20 4.95 9.39
C ASN A 133 13.36 3.46 9.72
N ILE A 134 12.31 2.69 9.43
CA ILE A 134 12.27 1.25 9.65
C ILE A 134 12.17 0.47 8.34
N VAL A 135 12.44 1.12 7.20
CA VAL A 135 12.36 0.47 5.88
C VAL A 135 13.29 -0.74 5.85
N GLY A 136 12.77 -1.87 5.39
CA GLY A 136 13.50 -3.14 5.38
C GLY A 136 13.27 -4.00 6.62
N SER A 137 12.82 -3.40 7.73
CA SER A 137 12.51 -4.12 8.97
C SER A 137 11.07 -3.90 9.44
N GLN A 138 10.19 -3.45 8.55
CA GLN A 138 8.81 -3.06 8.90
C GLN A 138 8.02 -4.21 9.54
N LEU A 139 8.21 -5.43 9.05
CA LEU A 139 7.44 -6.58 9.56
C LEU A 139 7.87 -7.04 10.95
N THR A 140 9.08 -6.70 11.37
CA THR A 140 9.61 -7.08 12.68
C THR A 140 9.61 -5.95 13.69
N TYR A 141 9.35 -4.72 13.23
CA TYR A 141 9.32 -3.54 14.09
C TYR A 141 8.16 -3.63 15.09
N LYS A 142 8.43 -3.27 16.33
CA LYS A 142 7.41 -3.21 17.39
C LYS A 142 7.33 -1.80 17.93
N TYR A 143 6.13 -1.24 17.93
CA TYR A 143 5.87 0.10 18.47
C TYR A 143 5.95 0.06 20.00
N LYS A 144 6.45 1.15 20.55
CA LYS A 144 6.52 1.33 22.00
C LYS A 144 5.25 1.99 22.53
#